data_c2b6f3578ce5ce62e3833172881ddc4a
#
_entry.id   c2b6f3578ce5ce62e3833172881ddc4a
#
_cell.length_a   1.000
_cell.length_b   1.000
_cell.length_c   1.000
_cell.angle_alpha   90.00
_cell.angle_beta   90.00
_cell.angle_gamma   90.00
#
_symmetry.space_group_name_H-M   'P 1'
#
loop_
_entity.id
_entity.type
_entity.pdbx_description
1 polymer ?
#
loop_
_entity_poly.entity_id
_entity_poly.type
_entity_poly.pdbx_seq_one_letter_code
_entity_poly.pdbx_strand_id
1 'polypeptide(L)'
;MAKIFSYALASIVLLGIGASWIIDKAKNSHDIPHLKSVPDFSMINQEGESFSQDNLQGKITVLDFMFTSCMGPCPLMTTNMSKLHKAFSNETEVQFVSITVDPEVDNQKKLKEYSN
;
A
#
# COMPACT_ATOMS: atom_id res chain seq x y z
N MET A 1 -2.09 -24.77 -51.03
CA MET A 1 -1.41 -24.98 -49.73
C MET A 1 -0.61 -23.73 -49.28
N ALA A 2 0.15 -23.06 -50.15
CA ALA A 2 0.97 -21.87 -49.77
C ALA A 2 0.17 -20.69 -49.19
N LYS A 3 -1.04 -20.39 -49.68
CA LYS A 3 -1.88 -19.28 -49.20
C LYS A 3 -2.38 -19.49 -47.76
N ILE A 4 -2.72 -20.72 -47.39
CA ILE A 4 -3.19 -21.07 -46.02
C ILE A 4 -2.04 -20.91 -45.02
N PHE A 5 -0.84 -21.29 -45.41
CA PHE A 5 0.36 -21.14 -44.58
C PHE A 5 0.71 -19.66 -44.33
N SER A 6 0.53 -18.80 -45.35
CA SER A 6 0.71 -17.37 -45.26
C SER A 6 -0.28 -16.68 -44.29
N TYR A 7 -1.56 -17.08 -44.34
CA TYR A 7 -2.57 -16.55 -43.41
C TYR A 7 -2.35 -17.02 -41.95
N ALA A 8 -1.90 -18.27 -41.76
CA ALA A 8 -1.57 -18.78 -40.44
C ALA A 8 -0.38 -18.04 -39.80
N LEU A 9 0.67 -17.77 -40.58
CA LEU A 9 1.79 -16.96 -40.12
C LEU A 9 1.39 -15.53 -39.77
N ALA A 10 0.57 -14.88 -40.61
CA ALA A 10 0.09 -13.52 -40.37
C ALA A 10 -0.74 -13.44 -39.07
N SER A 11 -1.62 -14.44 -38.83
CA SER A 11 -2.42 -14.46 -37.59
C SER A 11 -1.59 -14.64 -36.33
N ILE A 12 -0.56 -15.46 -36.35
CA ILE A 12 0.36 -15.64 -35.20
C ILE A 12 1.13 -14.34 -34.88
N VAL A 13 1.59 -13.63 -35.91
CA VAL A 13 2.28 -12.35 -35.73
C VAL A 13 1.35 -11.29 -35.16
N LEU A 14 0.12 -11.18 -35.65
CA LEU A 14 -0.88 -10.25 -35.12
C LEU A 14 -1.27 -10.56 -33.67
N LEU A 15 -1.42 -11.82 -33.30
CA LEU A 15 -1.70 -12.26 -31.94
C LEU A 15 -0.51 -11.94 -31.01
N GLY A 16 0.72 -12.13 -31.48
CA GLY A 16 1.93 -11.79 -30.73
C GLY A 16 2.05 -10.29 -30.46
N ILE A 17 1.78 -9.44 -31.44
CA ILE A 17 1.79 -7.97 -31.30
C ILE A 17 0.66 -7.52 -30.36
N GLY A 18 -0.53 -8.07 -30.47
CA GLY A 18 -1.67 -7.78 -29.60
C GLY A 18 -1.38 -8.16 -28.14
N ALA A 19 -0.81 -9.34 -27.91
CA ALA A 19 -0.44 -9.79 -26.57
C ALA A 19 0.65 -8.92 -25.94
N SER A 20 1.68 -8.54 -26.69
CA SER A 20 2.73 -7.67 -26.17
C SER A 20 2.22 -6.27 -25.82
N TRP A 21 1.30 -5.72 -26.60
CA TRP A 21 0.68 -4.43 -26.31
C TRP A 21 -0.18 -4.45 -25.04
N ILE A 22 -0.92 -5.55 -24.82
CA ILE A 22 -1.74 -5.73 -23.60
C ILE A 22 -0.83 -5.87 -22.37
N ILE A 23 0.27 -6.62 -22.47
CA ILE A 23 1.22 -6.80 -21.38
C ILE A 23 1.90 -5.47 -21.03
N ASP A 24 2.28 -4.69 -22.03
CA ASP A 24 2.93 -3.39 -21.83
C ASP A 24 1.97 -2.37 -21.22
N LYS A 25 0.71 -2.36 -21.65
CA LYS A 25 -0.34 -1.53 -21.06
C LYS A 25 -0.68 -1.93 -19.61
N ALA A 26 -0.68 -3.23 -19.29
CA ALA A 26 -0.88 -3.72 -17.93
C ALA A 26 0.29 -3.37 -17.00
N LYS A 27 1.53 -3.37 -17.52
CA LYS A 27 2.73 -2.99 -16.77
C LYS A 27 2.79 -1.49 -16.45
N ASN A 28 2.30 -0.65 -17.37
CA ASN A 28 2.32 0.82 -17.23
C ASN A 28 1.12 1.38 -16.45
N SER A 29 0.15 0.56 -16.04
CA SER A 29 -1.04 1.02 -15.30
C SER A 29 -0.84 1.21 -13.80
N HIS A 30 0.37 1.04 -13.28
CA HIS A 30 0.70 1.15 -11.86
C HIS A 30 1.66 2.32 -11.54
N ASP A 31 1.68 3.36 -12.38
CA ASP A 31 2.44 4.57 -12.05
C ASP A 31 1.66 5.35 -10.98
N ILE A 32 2.04 5.13 -9.72
CA ILE A 32 1.50 5.90 -8.59
C ILE A 32 2.05 7.32 -8.70
N PRO A 33 1.20 8.35 -8.86
CA PRO A 33 1.68 9.71 -9.05
C PRO A 33 2.53 10.16 -7.85
N HIS A 34 3.73 10.64 -8.12
CA HIS A 34 4.61 11.20 -7.11
C HIS A 34 4.13 12.60 -6.74
N LEU A 35 3.41 12.74 -5.63
CA LEU A 35 2.76 13.99 -5.25
C LEU A 35 3.69 14.90 -4.44
N LYS A 36 4.30 14.39 -3.37
CA LYS A 36 5.13 15.18 -2.46
C LYS A 36 6.04 14.27 -1.63
N SER A 37 7.19 14.80 -1.21
CA SER A 37 8.04 14.17 -0.20
C SER A 37 7.42 14.28 1.19
N VAL A 38 7.59 13.25 2.00
CA VAL A 38 7.21 13.29 3.42
C VAL A 38 8.19 14.22 4.15
N PRO A 39 7.71 15.23 4.90
CA PRO A 39 8.58 16.11 5.69
C PRO A 39 9.22 15.33 6.85
N ASP A 40 10.28 15.90 7.41
CA ASP A 40 10.89 15.37 8.62
C ASP A 40 9.90 15.40 9.78
N PHE A 41 9.82 14.30 10.51
CA PHE A 41 8.98 14.16 11.69
C PHE A 41 9.66 13.29 12.75
N SER A 42 9.23 13.46 14.00
CA SER A 42 9.62 12.59 15.12
C SER A 42 8.40 12.36 16.00
N MET A 43 8.04 11.10 16.19
CA MET A 43 6.89 10.65 16.97
C MET A 43 7.33 9.53 17.91
N ILE A 44 6.44 9.12 18.81
CA ILE A 44 6.63 7.96 19.67
C ILE A 44 5.56 6.92 19.32
N ASN A 45 5.97 5.67 19.10
CA ASN A 45 5.04 4.59 18.79
C ASN A 45 4.38 4.02 20.07
N GLN A 46 3.45 3.09 19.90
CA GLN A 46 2.73 2.45 21.01
C GLN A 46 3.64 1.62 21.95
N GLU A 47 4.85 1.28 21.53
CA GLU A 47 5.85 0.60 22.36
C GLU A 47 6.77 1.59 23.12
N GLY A 48 6.63 2.90 22.88
CA GLY A 48 7.47 3.95 23.48
C GLY A 48 8.77 4.20 22.74
N GLU A 49 8.91 3.68 21.53
CA GLU A 49 10.10 3.85 20.71
C GLU A 49 9.94 5.05 19.78
N SER A 50 11.07 5.68 19.43
CA SER A 50 11.09 6.77 18.46
C SER A 50 10.74 6.26 17.06
N PHE A 51 9.81 6.93 16.39
CA PHE A 51 9.42 6.69 15.02
C PHE A 51 9.60 7.96 14.18
N SER A 52 10.38 7.87 13.13
CA SER A 52 10.76 9.01 12.29
C SER A 52 10.68 8.65 10.81
N GLN A 53 11.00 9.61 9.95
CA GLN A 53 11.09 9.42 8.51
C GLN A 53 12.04 8.27 8.13
N ASP A 54 13.09 8.01 8.89
CA ASP A 54 14.05 6.93 8.61
C ASP A 54 13.39 5.55 8.69
N ASN A 55 12.36 5.39 9.51
CA ASN A 55 11.59 4.15 9.61
C ASN A 55 10.73 3.86 8.37
N LEU A 56 10.53 4.87 7.50
CA LEU A 56 9.78 4.73 6.25
C LEU A 56 10.67 4.32 5.07
N GLN A 57 11.98 4.55 5.18
CA GLN A 57 12.91 4.33 4.07
C GLN A 57 12.99 2.86 3.66
N GLY A 58 12.97 2.63 2.35
CA GLY A 58 13.06 1.28 1.78
C GLY A 58 11.81 0.42 1.98
N LYS A 59 10.70 0.99 2.45
CA LYS A 59 9.45 0.28 2.69
C LYS A 59 8.28 0.91 1.97
N ILE A 60 7.33 0.10 1.60
CA ILE A 60 5.99 0.53 1.18
C ILE A 60 5.17 0.73 2.45
N THR A 61 4.83 1.97 2.76
CA THR A 61 4.07 2.31 3.96
C THR A 61 2.63 2.62 3.60
N VAL A 62 1.70 1.85 4.17
CA VAL A 62 0.27 2.16 4.14
C VAL A 62 -0.05 2.94 5.41
N LEU A 63 -0.45 4.20 5.25
CA LEU A 63 -0.65 5.12 6.35
C LEU A 63 -2.09 5.59 6.41
N ASP A 64 -2.66 5.64 7.63
CA ASP A 64 -3.93 6.28 7.91
C ASP A 64 -3.87 7.20 9.14
N PHE A 65 -4.88 8.06 9.27
CA PHE A 65 -5.06 8.93 10.42
C PHE A 65 -6.32 8.50 11.18
N MET A 66 -6.19 8.38 12.50
CA MET A 66 -7.28 7.91 13.35
C MET A 66 -7.27 8.59 14.72
N PHE A 67 -8.24 8.32 15.56
CA PHE A 67 -8.22 8.54 17.01
C PHE A 67 -9.06 7.47 17.72
N THR A 68 -8.64 7.05 18.91
CA THR A 68 -9.16 5.84 19.56
C THR A 68 -10.63 5.96 19.97
N SER A 69 -11.10 7.18 20.23
CA SER A 69 -12.50 7.46 20.63
C SER A 69 -13.46 7.74 19.46
N CYS A 70 -13.00 7.52 18.21
CA CYS A 70 -13.82 7.73 17.02
C CYS A 70 -14.97 6.72 16.93
N MET A 71 -16.19 7.21 16.94
CA MET A 71 -17.40 6.40 16.76
C MET A 71 -17.91 6.40 15.30
N GLY A 72 -17.19 7.02 14.40
CA GLY A 72 -17.57 7.16 12.98
C GLY A 72 -16.80 6.21 12.05
N PRO A 73 -16.01 6.74 11.08
CA PRO A 73 -15.37 5.93 10.06
C PRO A 73 -14.16 5.10 10.55
N CYS A 74 -13.51 5.49 11.67
CA CYS A 74 -12.28 4.86 12.12
C CYS A 74 -12.39 3.34 12.37
N PRO A 75 -13.44 2.79 13.02
CA PRO A 75 -13.55 1.35 13.19
C PRO A 75 -13.54 0.57 11.87
N LEU A 76 -14.16 1.12 10.83
CA LEU A 76 -14.13 0.50 9.49
C LEU A 76 -12.74 0.58 8.87
N MET A 77 -12.06 1.72 9.01
CA MET A 77 -10.69 1.90 8.53
C MET A 77 -9.73 0.94 9.22
N THR A 78 -9.79 0.85 10.56
CA THR A 78 -8.98 -0.08 11.35
C THR A 78 -9.23 -1.54 10.97
N THR A 79 -10.48 -1.92 10.73
CA THR A 79 -10.82 -3.27 10.24
C THR A 79 -10.19 -3.54 8.87
N ASN A 80 -10.19 -2.56 7.96
CA ASN A 80 -9.57 -2.72 6.64
C ASN A 80 -8.04 -2.76 6.74
N MET A 81 -7.43 -1.92 7.59
CA MET A 81 -5.98 -1.97 7.87
C MET A 81 -5.56 -3.33 8.42
N SER A 82 -6.32 -3.89 9.37
CA SER A 82 -6.07 -5.23 9.91
C SER A 82 -6.15 -6.33 8.86
N LYS A 83 -7.11 -6.24 7.92
CA LYS A 83 -7.21 -7.19 6.79
C LYS A 83 -6.02 -7.09 5.86
N LEU A 84 -5.59 -5.86 5.53
CA LEU A 84 -4.41 -5.63 4.71
C LEU A 84 -3.14 -6.14 5.42
N HIS A 85 -2.96 -5.81 6.68
CA HIS A 85 -1.83 -6.31 7.48
C HIS A 85 -1.75 -7.85 7.45
N LYS A 86 -2.88 -8.54 7.61
CA LYS A 86 -2.93 -10.01 7.50
C LYS A 86 -2.59 -10.52 6.10
N ALA A 87 -3.07 -9.84 5.06
CA ALA A 87 -2.81 -10.23 3.67
C ALA A 87 -1.34 -10.07 3.28
N PHE A 88 -0.65 -9.08 3.86
CA PHE A 88 0.76 -8.78 3.59
C PHE A 88 1.71 -9.18 4.74
N SER A 89 1.27 -10.05 5.65
CA SER A 89 2.05 -10.44 6.83
C SER A 89 3.40 -11.11 6.52
N ASN A 90 3.56 -11.67 5.32
CA ASN A 90 4.80 -12.30 4.86
C ASN A 90 5.72 -11.33 4.09
N GLU A 91 5.27 -10.10 3.82
CA GLU A 91 5.99 -9.11 3.03
C GLU A 91 6.74 -8.15 3.96
N THR A 92 8.05 -8.35 4.10
CA THR A 92 8.90 -7.55 4.99
C THR A 92 9.09 -6.10 4.53
N GLU A 93 8.83 -5.84 3.26
CA GLU A 93 8.93 -4.51 2.65
C GLU A 93 7.66 -3.67 2.82
N VAL A 94 6.57 -4.27 3.32
CA VAL A 94 5.30 -3.58 3.54
C VAL A 94 5.11 -3.34 5.04
N GLN A 95 4.79 -2.10 5.40
CA GLN A 95 4.43 -1.74 6.77
C GLN A 95 3.14 -0.95 6.83
N PHE A 96 2.47 -1.01 7.98
CA PHE A 96 1.20 -0.33 8.25
C PHE A 96 1.40 0.62 9.43
N VAL A 97 1.01 1.87 9.24
CA VAL A 97 1.20 2.93 10.24
C VAL A 97 -0.10 3.70 10.40
N SER A 98 -0.64 3.71 11.62
CA SER A 98 -1.79 4.54 11.99
C SER A 98 -1.32 5.66 12.90
N ILE A 99 -1.61 6.91 12.53
CA ILE A 99 -1.21 8.10 13.29
C ILE A 99 -2.44 8.69 13.96
N THR A 100 -2.38 8.85 15.29
CA THR A 100 -3.46 9.56 15.99
C THR A 100 -3.41 11.06 15.72
N VAL A 101 -4.59 11.64 15.54
CA VAL A 101 -4.78 13.10 15.44
C VAL A 101 -5.22 13.73 16.77
N ASP A 102 -5.34 12.91 17.83
CA ASP A 102 -5.71 13.36 19.19
C ASP A 102 -4.69 12.87 20.25
N PRO A 103 -3.43 13.33 20.20
CA PRO A 103 -2.36 12.83 21.05
C PRO A 103 -2.55 13.15 22.54
N GLU A 104 -3.40 14.10 22.90
CA GLU A 104 -3.70 14.42 24.28
C GLU A 104 -4.56 13.33 24.95
N VAL A 105 -5.46 12.72 24.20
CA VAL A 105 -6.35 11.65 24.65
C VAL A 105 -5.73 10.27 24.39
N ASP A 106 -5.13 10.09 23.25
CA ASP A 106 -4.56 8.83 22.78
C ASP A 106 -3.11 8.66 23.24
N ASN A 107 -2.93 8.50 24.54
CA ASN A 107 -1.62 8.21 25.09
C ASN A 107 -1.11 6.82 24.68
N GLN A 108 0.17 6.54 24.93
CA GLN A 108 0.84 5.29 24.56
C GLN A 108 0.06 4.04 25.01
N LYS A 109 -0.48 4.03 26.22
CA LYS A 109 -1.25 2.91 26.78
C LYS A 109 -2.51 2.64 25.95
N LYS A 110 -3.28 3.70 25.63
CA LYS A 110 -4.47 3.58 24.78
C LYS A 110 -4.15 3.12 23.38
N LEU A 111 -3.08 3.65 22.78
CA LEU A 111 -2.65 3.21 21.46
C LEU A 111 -2.26 1.73 21.45
N LYS A 112 -1.57 1.26 22.50
CA LYS A 112 -1.22 -0.15 22.65
C LYS A 112 -2.45 -1.05 22.84
N GLU A 113 -3.43 -0.61 23.63
CA GLU A 113 -4.71 -1.32 23.79
C GLU A 113 -5.50 -1.37 22.47
N TYR A 114 -5.46 -0.31 21.67
CA TYR A 114 -6.17 -0.22 20.39
C TYR A 114 -5.52 -1.07 19.29
N SER A 115 -4.22 -1.29 19.33
CA SER A 115 -3.46 -2.06 18.33
C SER A 115 -3.57 -3.59 18.49
N ASN A 116 -4.09 -4.09 19.62
CA ASN A 116 -4.30 -5.51 19.91
C ASN A 116 -5.67 -6.00 19.43
#